data_5d21f5f8e7d7bea607ada7dc76c7c0b8
#
_entry.id   5d21f5f8e7d7bea607ada7dc76c7c0b8
#
_cell.length_a   1.000
_cell.length_b   1.000
_cell.length_c   1.000
_cell.angle_alpha   90.00
_cell.angle_beta   90.00
_cell.angle_gamma   90.00
#
_symmetry.space_group_name_H-M   'P 1'
#
loop_
_entity.id
_entity.type
_entity.pdbx_description
1 polymer ?
#
loop_
_entity_poly.entity_id
_entity_poly.type
_entity_poly.pdbx_seq_one_letter_code
_entity_poly.pdbx_strand_id
1 'polypeptide(L)'
;MAGALAAANDSTPNGMPASIPELLAMRRAEPDGEFLVTDNERLTFAEADTASLELADALLASGVGKGSRVGILFPNCAQWLISWLAAARIGALTVPLSTFAPGGELGRLLRHTDVQVVLMGQSIAGRDLVDRIQDALPGLTGGEPVIAAPEAPYLRRIYVWPDCDRSWAAPWPSAESVASLACSAENEVGPADDLVVVTTSGTTAQPKSVVHTHGSLVRHAYILARHRGVSSTDRIYSPMPFFWVGGLTMVVLQALSTGAAVLAQDVFEAGSTLALLERERATFISCWAQASQAMADHPDFAKRDLSSVRGGTMLEALPPDRRPREPDLMPNLLGMTETGGPHTMVEVPDTPLPPELRDSFGIPLPGVVQHRIVDPASGVEA
;
A
#
# COMPACT_ATOMS: atom_id res chain seq x y z
N MET A 1 -25.19 -24.64 -16.08
CA MET A 1 -24.24 -24.41 -14.97
C MET A 1 -24.43 -23.05 -14.23
N ALA A 2 -25.62 -22.50 -14.25
CA ALA A 2 -25.94 -21.20 -13.59
C ALA A 2 -26.40 -21.36 -12.13
N GLY A 3 -26.40 -22.57 -11.59
CA GLY A 3 -26.98 -22.86 -10.27
C GLY A 3 -25.99 -23.02 -9.10
N ALA A 4 -24.70 -22.96 -9.33
CA ALA A 4 -23.69 -23.21 -8.27
C ALA A 4 -23.03 -21.96 -7.71
N LEU A 5 -23.24 -20.79 -8.30
CA LEU A 5 -22.61 -19.51 -7.88
C LEU A 5 -23.46 -18.69 -6.88
N ALA A 6 -24.68 -19.12 -6.57
CA ALA A 6 -25.60 -18.34 -5.75
C ALA A 6 -25.48 -18.55 -4.23
N ALA A 7 -24.47 -19.26 -3.75
CA ALA A 7 -24.31 -19.57 -2.33
C ALA A 7 -22.86 -19.38 -1.81
N ALA A 8 -22.09 -18.46 -2.35
CA ALA A 8 -20.93 -17.95 -1.63
C ALA A 8 -21.49 -17.02 -0.53
N ASN A 9 -21.80 -17.62 0.59
CA ASN A 9 -22.26 -16.96 1.80
C ASN A 9 -21.39 -15.73 2.09
N ASP A 10 -22.05 -14.63 2.37
CA ASP A 10 -21.57 -13.35 2.93
C ASP A 10 -21.06 -13.54 4.39
N SER A 11 -20.53 -14.71 4.72
CA SER A 11 -19.90 -14.99 6.00
C SER A 11 -18.43 -14.62 5.92
N THR A 12 -18.11 -13.40 6.35
CA THR A 12 -16.76 -13.06 6.82
C THR A 12 -16.27 -14.25 7.66
N PRO A 13 -15.13 -14.87 7.33
CA PRO A 13 -14.64 -16.00 8.11
C PRO A 13 -14.55 -15.60 9.59
N ASN A 14 -15.14 -16.40 10.49
CA ASN A 14 -15.06 -16.15 11.92
C ASN A 14 -13.58 -16.03 12.32
N GLY A 15 -13.20 -14.93 12.98
CA GLY A 15 -11.84 -14.66 13.41
C GLY A 15 -10.96 -13.94 12.37
N MET A 16 -11.52 -13.42 11.30
CA MET A 16 -10.78 -12.54 10.40
C MET A 16 -10.54 -11.17 11.07
N PRO A 17 -9.29 -10.64 11.06
CA PRO A 17 -9.02 -9.32 11.58
C PRO A 17 -9.80 -8.27 10.77
N ALA A 18 -10.25 -7.24 11.44
CA ALA A 18 -11.09 -6.20 10.85
C ALA A 18 -10.47 -4.79 10.96
N SER A 19 -9.30 -4.68 11.60
CA SER A 19 -8.58 -3.41 11.76
C SER A 19 -7.06 -3.61 11.70
N ILE A 20 -6.32 -2.51 11.55
CA ILE A 20 -4.84 -2.57 11.57
C ILE A 20 -4.31 -3.00 12.96
N PRO A 21 -4.85 -2.50 14.09
CA PRO A 21 -4.46 -3.03 15.40
C PRO A 21 -4.64 -4.55 15.53
N GLU A 22 -5.72 -5.11 15.01
CA GLU A 22 -5.95 -6.55 15.03
C GLU A 22 -4.94 -7.32 14.16
N LEU A 23 -4.57 -6.79 12.99
CA LEU A 23 -3.51 -7.37 12.17
C LEU A 23 -2.16 -7.35 12.89
N LEU A 24 -1.80 -6.25 13.55
CA LEU A 24 -0.59 -6.15 14.36
C LEU A 24 -0.61 -7.15 15.51
N ALA A 25 -1.74 -7.29 16.21
CA ALA A 25 -1.90 -8.29 17.27
C ALA A 25 -1.66 -9.71 16.77
N MET A 26 -2.12 -10.05 15.55
CA MET A 26 -1.81 -11.34 14.92
C MET A 26 -0.32 -11.51 14.65
N ARG A 27 0.38 -10.47 14.19
CA ARG A 27 1.83 -10.54 13.89
C ARG A 27 2.69 -10.68 15.15
N ARG A 28 2.22 -10.21 16.31
CA ARG A 28 2.90 -10.43 17.60
C ARG A 28 3.08 -11.90 17.94
N ALA A 29 2.32 -12.81 17.32
CA ALA A 29 2.51 -14.26 17.49
C ALA A 29 3.68 -14.81 16.66
N GLU A 30 4.13 -14.10 15.63
CA GLU A 30 5.24 -14.48 14.76
C GLU A 30 6.23 -13.30 14.61
N PRO A 31 6.88 -12.86 15.71
CA PRO A 31 7.58 -11.58 15.77
C PRO A 31 8.84 -11.51 14.89
N ASP A 32 9.52 -12.64 14.71
CA ASP A 32 10.81 -12.70 13.99
C ASP A 32 10.66 -12.75 12.47
N GLY A 33 9.42 -12.78 11.94
CA GLY A 33 9.16 -12.76 10.50
C GLY A 33 9.62 -11.44 9.88
N GLU A 34 10.29 -11.52 8.71
CA GLU A 34 10.66 -10.33 7.95
C GLU A 34 9.38 -9.68 7.38
N PHE A 35 9.19 -8.39 7.62
CA PHE A 35 8.09 -7.63 7.04
C PHE A 35 8.53 -6.86 5.79
N LEU A 36 9.70 -6.20 5.84
CA LEU A 36 10.27 -5.49 4.68
C LEU A 36 11.72 -5.87 4.48
N VAL A 37 12.08 -6.07 3.22
CA VAL A 37 13.46 -6.25 2.79
C VAL A 37 13.72 -5.36 1.58
N THR A 38 14.72 -4.51 1.68
CA THR A 38 15.24 -3.69 0.59
C THR A 38 16.72 -4.02 0.33
N ASP A 39 17.35 -3.28 -0.56
CA ASP A 39 18.79 -3.41 -0.77
C ASP A 39 19.61 -2.93 0.46
N ASN A 40 19.05 -2.02 1.27
CA ASN A 40 19.76 -1.31 2.32
C ASN A 40 19.26 -1.60 3.74
N GLU A 41 18.08 -2.17 3.88
CA GLU A 41 17.45 -2.36 5.20
C GLU A 41 16.59 -3.63 5.26
N ARG A 42 16.43 -4.13 6.47
CA ARG A 42 15.47 -5.20 6.81
C ARG A 42 14.70 -4.75 8.02
N LEU A 43 13.41 -5.06 8.05
CA LEU A 43 12.51 -4.75 9.13
C LEU A 43 11.67 -5.99 9.43
N THR A 44 11.73 -6.48 10.65
CA THR A 44 10.86 -7.56 11.14
C THR A 44 9.49 -7.03 11.54
N PHE A 45 8.50 -7.91 11.70
CA PHE A 45 7.20 -7.52 12.25
C PHE A 45 7.31 -6.97 13.67
N ALA A 46 8.19 -7.51 14.51
CA ALA A 46 8.44 -7.02 15.86
C ALA A 46 9.03 -5.61 15.88
N GLU A 47 10.03 -5.35 15.04
CA GLU A 47 10.65 -4.03 14.91
C GLU A 47 9.64 -3.01 14.38
N ALA A 48 8.82 -3.38 13.39
CA ALA A 48 7.76 -2.53 12.85
C ALA A 48 6.69 -2.21 13.91
N ASP A 49 6.27 -3.21 14.71
CA ASP A 49 5.29 -3.02 15.78
C ASP A 49 5.86 -2.10 16.86
N THR A 50 7.08 -2.34 17.33
CA THR A 50 7.73 -1.52 18.36
C THR A 50 7.94 -0.08 17.90
N ALA A 51 8.59 0.12 16.75
CA ALA A 51 8.88 1.46 16.25
C ALA A 51 7.62 2.26 15.91
N SER A 52 6.59 1.60 15.38
CA SER A 52 5.31 2.27 15.11
C SER A 52 4.51 2.55 16.38
N LEU A 53 4.68 1.77 17.46
CA LEU A 53 4.06 2.04 18.75
C LEU A 53 4.69 3.29 19.39
N GLU A 54 6.02 3.37 19.41
CA GLU A 54 6.76 4.52 19.92
C GLU A 54 6.38 5.82 19.18
N LEU A 55 6.35 5.74 17.83
CA LEU A 55 5.93 6.88 17.02
C LEU A 55 4.45 7.26 17.25
N ALA A 56 3.57 6.28 17.47
CA ALA A 56 2.16 6.51 17.77
C ALA A 56 1.97 7.23 19.10
N ASP A 57 2.71 6.84 20.14
CA ASP A 57 2.73 7.53 21.43
C ASP A 57 3.19 9.00 21.27
N ALA A 58 4.23 9.24 20.49
CA ALA A 58 4.73 10.56 20.18
C ALA A 58 3.71 11.42 19.40
N LEU A 59 3.01 10.82 18.44
CA LEU A 59 1.93 11.47 17.69
C LEU A 59 0.77 11.86 18.62
N LEU A 60 0.33 10.96 19.49
CA LEU A 60 -0.70 11.26 20.50
C LEU A 60 -0.28 12.40 21.43
N ALA A 61 0.96 12.38 21.93
CA ALA A 61 1.52 13.44 22.76
C ALA A 61 1.57 14.79 22.04
N SER A 62 1.73 14.78 20.71
CA SER A 62 1.69 15.98 19.86
C SER A 62 0.28 16.48 19.50
N GLY A 63 -0.77 15.77 19.96
CA GLY A 63 -2.17 16.10 19.70
C GLY A 63 -2.74 15.46 18.42
N VAL A 64 -2.01 14.52 17.81
CA VAL A 64 -2.52 13.70 16.69
C VAL A 64 -3.26 12.50 17.27
N GLY A 65 -4.49 12.27 16.85
CA GLY A 65 -5.30 11.15 17.33
C GLY A 65 -6.33 10.72 16.31
N LYS A 66 -7.36 10.01 16.77
CA LYS A 66 -8.41 9.46 15.90
C LYS A 66 -9.05 10.55 15.03
N GLY A 67 -9.09 10.31 13.72
CA GLY A 67 -9.60 11.24 12.71
C GLY A 67 -8.65 12.38 12.32
N SER A 68 -7.50 12.54 12.97
CA SER A 68 -6.46 13.47 12.50
C SER A 68 -5.91 13.01 11.14
N ARG A 69 -5.67 13.93 10.21
CA ARG A 69 -5.18 13.63 8.87
C ARG A 69 -3.67 13.74 8.80
N VAL A 70 -3.01 12.58 8.60
CA VAL A 70 -1.55 12.44 8.58
C VAL A 70 -1.06 12.15 7.17
N GLY A 71 -0.37 13.13 6.56
CA GLY A 71 0.31 12.97 5.28
C GLY A 71 1.58 12.15 5.42
N ILE A 72 1.82 11.20 4.53
CA ILE A 72 3.00 10.33 4.55
C ILE A 72 3.72 10.46 3.22
N LEU A 73 4.95 11.01 3.22
CA LEU A 73 5.75 11.29 2.04
C LEU A 73 7.14 10.65 2.16
N PHE A 74 7.22 9.37 1.85
CA PHE A 74 8.45 8.59 1.82
C PHE A 74 8.49 7.68 0.58
N PRO A 75 9.65 7.20 0.14
CA PRO A 75 9.75 6.06 -0.78
C PRO A 75 9.22 4.77 -0.14
N ASN A 76 9.30 3.66 -0.87
CA ASN A 76 9.00 2.33 -0.34
C ASN A 76 10.12 1.88 0.63
N CYS A 77 10.04 2.25 1.90
CA CYS A 77 11.06 2.03 2.92
C CYS A 77 10.45 1.69 4.28
N ALA A 78 11.27 1.29 5.25
CA ALA A 78 10.84 0.98 6.61
C ALA A 78 10.13 2.17 7.26
N GLN A 79 10.65 3.38 7.06
CA GLN A 79 10.06 4.57 7.67
C GLN A 79 8.66 4.90 7.13
N TRP A 80 8.37 4.56 5.85
CA TRP A 80 7.01 4.64 5.32
C TRP A 80 6.06 3.71 6.10
N LEU A 81 6.46 2.45 6.27
CA LEU A 81 5.64 1.46 6.99
C LEU A 81 5.44 1.84 8.46
N ILE A 82 6.50 2.23 9.16
CA ILE A 82 6.46 2.66 10.55
C ILE A 82 5.53 3.87 10.71
N SER A 83 5.65 4.88 9.85
CA SER A 83 4.82 6.09 9.88
C SER A 83 3.34 5.78 9.60
N TRP A 84 3.09 4.91 8.61
CA TRP A 84 1.73 4.51 8.27
C TRP A 84 1.07 3.68 9.37
N LEU A 85 1.79 2.69 9.92
CA LEU A 85 1.31 1.88 11.04
C LEU A 85 1.06 2.73 12.29
N ALA A 86 1.97 3.66 12.61
CA ALA A 86 1.82 4.55 13.76
C ALA A 86 0.54 5.39 13.69
N ALA A 87 0.23 5.97 12.55
CA ALA A 87 -0.99 6.73 12.34
C ALA A 87 -2.23 5.82 12.33
N ALA A 88 -2.17 4.69 11.62
CA ALA A 88 -3.30 3.76 11.48
C ALA A 88 -3.71 3.13 12.82
N ARG A 89 -2.73 2.76 13.68
CA ARG A 89 -3.02 2.09 14.96
C ARG A 89 -3.73 2.96 16.00
N ILE A 90 -3.67 4.29 15.85
CA ILE A 90 -4.38 5.23 16.70
C ILE A 90 -5.64 5.84 16.04
N GLY A 91 -6.07 5.27 14.91
CA GLY A 91 -7.25 5.71 14.18
C GLY A 91 -7.09 7.07 13.48
N ALA A 92 -5.85 7.53 13.26
CA ALA A 92 -5.62 8.68 12.41
C ALA A 92 -5.83 8.30 10.94
N LEU A 93 -6.44 9.21 10.18
CA LEU A 93 -6.69 9.04 8.76
C LEU A 93 -5.41 9.32 7.97
N THR A 94 -4.82 8.29 7.39
CA THR A 94 -3.58 8.42 6.63
C THR A 94 -3.83 8.99 5.23
N VAL A 95 -2.94 9.85 4.76
CA VAL A 95 -2.93 10.44 3.42
C VAL A 95 -1.58 10.14 2.76
N PRO A 96 -1.42 8.98 2.10
CA PRO A 96 -0.21 8.67 1.36
C PRO A 96 0.00 9.67 0.23
N LEU A 97 1.11 10.41 0.29
CA LEU A 97 1.45 11.45 -0.66
C LEU A 97 2.38 10.90 -1.74
N SER A 98 2.12 11.29 -3.00
CA SER A 98 2.92 10.82 -4.11
C SER A 98 4.33 11.45 -4.11
N THR A 99 5.35 10.62 -4.05
CA THR A 99 6.75 11.05 -4.24
C THR A 99 7.06 11.48 -5.68
N PHE A 100 6.14 11.25 -6.62
CA PHE A 100 6.26 11.71 -8.01
C PHE A 100 5.64 13.09 -8.23
N ALA A 101 4.77 13.54 -7.32
CA ALA A 101 4.07 14.81 -7.45
C ALA A 101 5.06 16.00 -7.44
N PRO A 102 5.02 16.92 -8.41
CA PRO A 102 5.75 18.18 -8.33
C PRO A 102 5.17 19.06 -7.21
N GLY A 103 5.95 20.07 -6.76
CA GLY A 103 5.56 20.92 -5.63
C GLY A 103 4.14 21.50 -5.73
N GLY A 104 3.79 22.07 -6.89
CA GLY A 104 2.45 22.63 -7.07
C GLY A 104 1.29 21.61 -7.00
N GLU A 105 1.52 20.34 -7.35
CA GLU A 105 0.55 19.26 -7.16
C GLU A 105 0.50 18.84 -5.68
N LEU A 106 1.66 18.71 -5.05
CA LEU A 106 1.76 18.36 -3.63
C LEU A 106 1.03 19.37 -2.74
N GLY A 107 1.20 20.68 -3.01
CA GLY A 107 0.46 21.73 -2.29
C GLY A 107 -1.07 21.60 -2.46
N ARG A 108 -1.54 21.31 -3.68
CA ARG A 108 -2.97 21.06 -3.93
C ARG A 108 -3.47 19.82 -3.19
N LEU A 109 -2.69 18.74 -3.13
CA LEU A 109 -3.04 17.52 -2.40
C LEU A 109 -3.16 17.79 -0.90
N LEU A 110 -2.18 18.46 -0.30
CA LEU A 110 -2.20 18.84 1.12
C LEU A 110 -3.44 19.66 1.47
N ARG A 111 -3.79 20.64 0.63
CA ARG A 111 -4.99 21.46 0.81
C ARG A 111 -6.27 20.65 0.63
N HIS A 112 -6.38 19.85 -0.45
CA HIS A 112 -7.59 19.11 -0.80
C HIS A 112 -7.93 18.03 0.23
N THR A 113 -6.93 17.44 0.85
CA THR A 113 -7.10 16.37 1.85
C THR A 113 -7.06 16.88 3.28
N ASP A 114 -6.97 18.20 3.49
CA ASP A 114 -6.92 18.86 4.81
C ASP A 114 -5.87 18.23 5.75
N VAL A 115 -4.69 17.91 5.21
CA VAL A 115 -3.59 17.32 6.00
C VAL A 115 -3.20 18.26 7.14
N GLN A 116 -3.09 17.71 8.35
CA GLN A 116 -2.76 18.43 9.57
C GLN A 116 -1.30 18.25 9.98
N VAL A 117 -0.76 17.07 9.71
CA VAL A 117 0.64 16.70 10.00
C VAL A 117 1.22 15.97 8.81
N VAL A 118 2.47 16.27 8.46
CA VAL A 118 3.23 15.51 7.45
C VAL A 118 4.39 14.79 8.13
N LEU A 119 4.51 13.50 7.86
CA LEU A 119 5.69 12.69 8.13
C LEU A 119 6.40 12.45 6.80
N MET A 120 7.67 12.83 6.66
CA MET A 120 8.34 12.76 5.36
C MET A 120 9.82 12.43 5.47
N GLY A 121 10.36 11.83 4.38
CA GLY A 121 11.78 11.67 4.17
C GLY A 121 12.43 12.93 3.58
N GLN A 122 13.76 13.00 3.68
CA GLN A 122 14.52 14.11 3.08
C GLN A 122 14.59 13.99 1.55
N SER A 123 14.72 12.78 1.02
CA SER A 123 14.95 12.58 -0.42
C SER A 123 14.44 11.24 -0.93
N ILE A 124 14.31 11.14 -2.24
CA ILE A 124 14.07 9.89 -2.98
C ILE A 124 14.94 9.89 -4.24
N ALA A 125 15.76 8.85 -4.44
CA ALA A 125 16.59 8.69 -5.63
C ALA A 125 17.38 9.96 -6.01
N GLY A 126 17.97 10.62 -5.03
CA GLY A 126 18.73 11.85 -5.22
C GLY A 126 17.89 13.11 -5.47
N ARG A 127 16.55 13.01 -5.41
CA ARG A 127 15.66 14.17 -5.52
C ARG A 127 15.30 14.65 -4.13
N ASP A 128 15.45 15.93 -3.87
CA ASP A 128 15.16 16.56 -2.59
C ASP A 128 13.64 16.70 -2.40
N LEU A 129 13.10 16.07 -1.35
CA LEU A 129 11.69 16.20 -0.95
C LEU A 129 11.48 17.42 -0.05
N VAL A 130 12.54 17.89 0.65
CA VAL A 130 12.49 19.04 1.54
C VAL A 130 12.33 20.33 0.71
N ASP A 131 13.09 20.46 -0.36
CA ASP A 131 12.91 21.57 -1.31
C ASP A 131 11.54 21.51 -2.00
N ARG A 132 11.08 20.30 -2.34
CA ARG A 132 9.77 20.11 -2.97
C ARG A 132 8.60 20.52 -2.08
N ILE A 133 8.64 20.25 -0.77
CA ILE A 133 7.62 20.71 0.17
C ILE A 133 7.68 22.23 0.35
N GLN A 134 8.88 22.82 0.30
CA GLN A 134 9.05 24.27 0.32
C GLN A 134 8.43 24.92 -0.91
N ASP A 135 8.63 24.33 -2.10
CA ASP A 135 7.99 24.79 -3.36
C ASP A 135 6.47 24.62 -3.33
N ALA A 136 5.99 23.56 -2.65
CA ALA A 136 4.56 23.30 -2.50
C ALA A 136 3.86 24.35 -1.62
N LEU A 137 4.59 24.91 -0.66
CA LEU A 137 4.11 25.82 0.38
C LEU A 137 5.00 27.08 0.44
N PRO A 138 4.90 28.01 -0.54
CA PRO A 138 5.70 29.23 -0.54
C PRO A 138 5.55 30.10 0.70
N GLY A 139 4.39 30.02 1.37
CA GLY A 139 4.13 30.70 2.64
C GLY A 139 4.79 30.04 3.86
N LEU A 140 5.53 28.93 3.68
CA LEU A 140 6.22 28.23 4.74
C LEU A 140 7.44 29.04 5.20
N THR A 141 7.23 29.89 6.18
CA THR A 141 8.28 30.74 6.77
C THR A 141 8.70 30.17 8.12
N GLY A 142 10.01 30.23 8.37
CA GLY A 142 10.57 29.60 9.57
C GLY A 142 10.27 30.29 10.88
N GLY A 143 10.41 29.56 11.96
CA GLY A 143 10.56 30.07 13.31
C GLY A 143 9.57 29.60 14.35
N GLU A 144 8.47 28.97 13.97
CA GLU A 144 7.49 28.47 14.93
C GLU A 144 7.27 26.96 14.76
N PRO A 145 7.09 26.21 15.85
CA PRO A 145 6.81 24.76 15.77
C PRO A 145 5.44 24.45 15.15
N VAL A 146 4.58 25.45 15.00
CA VAL A 146 3.26 25.33 14.39
C VAL A 146 3.23 26.12 13.09
N ILE A 147 3.02 25.41 11.99
CA ILE A 147 2.96 25.99 10.65
C ILE A 147 1.62 26.71 10.45
N ALA A 148 1.68 27.87 9.78
CA ALA A 148 0.52 28.62 9.30
C ALA A 148 0.73 28.97 7.82
N ALA A 149 0.51 28.01 6.93
CA ALA A 149 0.65 28.19 5.49
C ALA A 149 -0.74 28.42 4.83
N PRO A 150 -0.96 29.55 4.15
CA PRO A 150 -2.23 29.81 3.45
C PRO A 150 -2.58 28.76 2.38
N GLU A 151 -1.57 28.14 1.80
CA GLU A 151 -1.69 27.10 0.79
C GLU A 151 -2.28 25.79 1.36
N ALA A 152 -2.00 25.50 2.65
CA ALA A 152 -2.49 24.37 3.40
C ALA A 152 -3.00 24.79 4.80
N PRO A 153 -4.19 25.40 4.91
CA PRO A 153 -4.63 26.11 6.11
C PRO A 153 -4.82 25.22 7.34
N TYR A 154 -4.93 23.91 7.16
CA TYR A 154 -5.04 22.94 8.26
C TYR A 154 -3.70 22.35 8.67
N LEU A 155 -2.63 22.50 7.87
CA LEU A 155 -1.31 21.97 8.19
C LEU A 155 -0.75 22.68 9.43
N ARG A 156 -0.25 21.89 10.38
CA ARG A 156 0.29 22.39 11.65
C ARG A 156 1.74 22.01 11.87
N ARG A 157 2.17 20.82 11.40
CA ARG A 157 3.54 20.33 11.57
C ARG A 157 4.01 19.53 10.40
N ILE A 158 5.31 19.64 10.10
CA ILE A 158 6.03 18.78 9.17
C ILE A 158 7.21 18.20 9.93
N TYR A 159 7.25 16.90 10.04
CA TYR A 159 8.34 16.12 10.62
C TYR A 159 9.16 15.50 9.49
N VAL A 160 10.46 15.68 9.52
CA VAL A 160 11.38 15.20 8.48
C VAL A 160 12.31 14.13 9.05
N TRP A 161 12.46 13.00 8.39
CA TRP A 161 13.34 11.91 8.80
C TRP A 161 14.47 11.67 7.77
N PRO A 162 15.75 11.60 8.23
CA PRO A 162 16.22 12.11 9.52
C PRO A 162 15.99 13.61 9.66
N ASP A 163 16.18 14.18 10.85
CA ASP A 163 16.00 15.62 11.10
C ASP A 163 16.79 16.47 10.10
N CYS A 164 16.27 17.61 9.71
CA CYS A 164 16.91 18.55 8.80
C CYS A 164 16.97 19.98 9.38
N ASP A 165 17.91 20.79 8.86
CA ASP A 165 18.16 22.18 9.31
C ASP A 165 17.18 23.19 8.70
N ARG A 166 15.92 22.84 8.54
CA ARG A 166 14.87 23.78 8.09
C ARG A 166 14.11 24.29 9.29
N SER A 167 14.03 25.60 9.43
CA SER A 167 13.38 26.27 10.58
C SER A 167 11.89 25.96 10.73
N TRP A 168 11.22 25.54 9.65
CA TRP A 168 9.84 25.08 9.65
C TRP A 168 9.67 23.60 9.99
N ALA A 169 10.73 22.80 9.92
CA ALA A 169 10.67 21.38 10.25
C ALA A 169 10.65 21.19 11.76
N ALA A 170 9.65 20.47 12.24
CA ALA A 170 9.62 20.06 13.63
C ALA A 170 10.61 18.90 13.84
N PRO A 171 11.24 18.79 15.00
CA PRO A 171 12.04 17.60 15.36
C PRO A 171 11.21 16.34 15.24
N TRP A 172 11.84 15.23 14.79
CA TRP A 172 11.12 13.96 14.66
C TRP A 172 10.43 13.60 15.98
N PRO A 173 9.15 13.16 15.93
CA PRO A 173 8.38 12.99 17.15
C PRO A 173 9.02 11.90 18.02
N SER A 174 9.23 12.23 19.28
CA SER A 174 9.68 11.30 20.30
C SER A 174 8.83 11.47 21.55
N ALA A 175 8.50 10.39 22.24
CA ALA A 175 7.76 10.44 23.49
C ALA A 175 8.64 9.91 24.61
N GLU A 176 8.79 10.70 25.66
CA GLU A 176 9.23 10.21 26.97
C GLU A 176 7.98 9.73 27.72
N SER A 177 7.48 8.53 27.41
CA SER A 177 6.25 8.04 28.02
C SER A 177 6.52 6.91 29.02
N VAL A 178 5.92 7.01 30.19
CA VAL A 178 5.91 5.96 31.22
C VAL A 178 4.78 4.95 30.99
N ALA A 179 3.78 5.33 30.20
CA ALA A 179 2.65 4.45 29.83
C ALA A 179 2.28 4.69 28.37
N SER A 180 2.17 3.62 27.58
CA SER A 180 1.78 3.74 26.19
C SER A 180 0.29 4.12 26.06
N LEU A 181 0.05 5.34 25.59
CA LEU A 181 -1.29 5.82 25.20
C LEU A 181 -1.77 5.11 23.94
N ALA A 182 -0.85 4.77 23.05
CA ALA A 182 -1.16 4.09 21.79
C ALA A 182 -1.77 2.70 22.03
N CYS A 183 -1.31 1.95 23.03
CA CYS A 183 -1.94 0.67 23.40
C CYS A 183 -3.41 0.84 23.81
N SER A 184 -3.76 1.95 24.48
CA SER A 184 -5.16 2.24 24.81
C SER A 184 -5.95 2.68 23.58
N ALA A 185 -5.35 3.50 22.72
CA ALA A 185 -5.98 3.99 21.50
C ALA A 185 -6.26 2.86 20.49
N GLU A 186 -5.40 1.84 20.40
CA GLU A 186 -5.61 0.66 19.56
C GLU A 186 -6.95 -0.03 19.82
N ASN A 187 -7.39 -0.07 21.09
CA ASN A 187 -8.65 -0.70 21.46
C ASN A 187 -9.90 0.07 21.01
N GLU A 188 -9.72 1.35 20.65
CA GLU A 188 -10.78 2.23 20.18
C GLU A 188 -10.88 2.28 18.64
N VAL A 189 -9.97 1.57 17.93
CA VAL A 189 -9.95 1.53 16.46
C VAL A 189 -10.76 0.35 15.96
N GLY A 190 -11.90 0.63 15.35
CA GLY A 190 -12.81 -0.37 14.81
C GLY A 190 -12.81 -0.44 13.28
N PRO A 191 -13.49 -1.44 12.71
CA PRO A 191 -13.55 -1.65 11.26
C PRO A 191 -14.24 -0.52 10.48
N ALA A 192 -15.10 0.26 11.13
CA ALA A 192 -15.83 1.37 10.52
C ALA A 192 -15.03 2.68 10.51
N ASP A 193 -13.92 2.73 11.23
CA ASP A 193 -13.08 3.93 11.24
C ASP A 193 -12.37 4.10 9.90
N ASP A 194 -12.20 5.35 9.48
CA ASP A 194 -11.46 5.71 8.28
C ASP A 194 -9.97 5.40 8.45
N LEU A 195 -9.38 4.72 7.46
CA LEU A 195 -7.97 4.31 7.49
C LEU A 195 -7.10 5.18 6.59
N VAL A 196 -7.56 5.39 5.36
CA VAL A 196 -6.72 6.02 4.35
C VAL A 196 -7.53 6.81 3.33
N VAL A 197 -6.97 7.94 2.91
CA VAL A 197 -7.41 8.70 1.72
C VAL A 197 -6.43 8.44 0.59
N VAL A 198 -6.87 7.77 -0.46
CA VAL A 198 -6.06 7.58 -1.67
C VAL A 198 -6.51 8.58 -2.73
N THR A 199 -5.59 9.39 -3.20
CA THR A 199 -5.87 10.38 -4.25
C THR A 199 -5.55 9.81 -5.63
N THR A 200 -6.42 10.07 -6.59
CA THR A 200 -6.22 9.70 -8.01
C THR A 200 -6.09 10.97 -8.85
N SER A 201 -5.26 10.90 -9.89
CA SER A 201 -5.26 11.91 -10.96
C SER A 201 -6.57 11.78 -11.74
N GLY A 202 -7.61 12.49 -11.31
CA GLY A 202 -8.89 12.49 -12.03
C GLY A 202 -8.75 13.00 -13.46
N THR A 203 -9.61 12.53 -14.37
CA THR A 203 -9.76 13.06 -15.74
C THR A 203 -10.22 14.51 -15.77
N THR A 204 -10.61 15.09 -14.62
CA THR A 204 -10.96 16.47 -14.39
C THR A 204 -9.81 17.21 -13.69
N ALA A 205 -9.74 18.54 -13.81
CA ALA A 205 -8.66 19.36 -13.28
C ALA A 205 -8.42 19.28 -11.74
N GLN A 206 -9.27 18.58 -11.02
CA GLN A 206 -9.13 18.39 -9.57
C GLN A 206 -8.91 16.90 -9.21
N PRO A 207 -8.01 16.60 -8.26
CA PRO A 207 -7.81 15.25 -7.74
C PRO A 207 -9.11 14.71 -7.14
N LYS A 208 -9.38 13.42 -7.35
CA LYS A 208 -10.42 12.70 -6.60
C LYS A 208 -9.77 12.03 -5.40
N SER A 209 -10.42 12.10 -4.25
CA SER A 209 -9.99 11.42 -3.03
C SER A 209 -10.99 10.33 -2.67
N VAL A 210 -10.49 9.12 -2.50
CA VAL A 210 -11.27 7.96 -2.09
C VAL A 210 -10.90 7.61 -0.66
N VAL A 211 -11.89 7.56 0.22
CA VAL A 211 -11.71 7.17 1.62
C VAL A 211 -12.01 5.69 1.78
N HIS A 212 -11.11 4.98 2.44
CA HIS A 212 -11.33 3.58 2.81
C HIS A 212 -11.26 3.41 4.31
N THR A 213 -12.13 2.55 4.84
CA THR A 213 -12.14 2.17 6.25
C THR A 213 -11.16 1.02 6.52
N HIS A 214 -10.81 0.83 7.80
CA HIS A 214 -10.01 -0.33 8.24
C HIS A 214 -10.63 -1.64 7.74
N GLY A 215 -11.91 -1.87 8.02
CA GLY A 215 -12.60 -3.10 7.67
C GLY A 215 -12.65 -3.37 6.17
N SER A 216 -12.82 -2.36 5.34
CA SER A 216 -12.89 -2.54 3.89
C SER A 216 -11.56 -3.03 3.31
N LEU A 217 -10.44 -2.38 3.65
CA LEU A 217 -9.14 -2.75 3.08
C LEU A 217 -8.53 -3.99 3.72
N VAL A 218 -8.68 -4.19 5.03
CA VAL A 218 -8.20 -5.39 5.72
C VAL A 218 -8.90 -6.63 5.17
N ARG A 219 -10.24 -6.59 5.04
CA ARG A 219 -11.01 -7.67 4.43
C ARG A 219 -10.59 -7.93 2.99
N HIS A 220 -10.43 -6.87 2.19
CA HIS A 220 -10.02 -7.00 0.80
C HIS A 220 -8.65 -7.69 0.70
N ALA A 221 -7.64 -7.21 1.42
CA ALA A 221 -6.29 -7.77 1.39
C ALA A 221 -6.27 -9.24 1.85
N TYR A 222 -7.04 -9.58 2.88
CA TYR A 222 -7.16 -10.94 3.40
C TYR A 222 -7.78 -11.90 2.37
N ILE A 223 -8.89 -11.49 1.73
CA ILE A 223 -9.55 -12.29 0.69
C ILE A 223 -8.62 -12.46 -0.52
N LEU A 224 -7.98 -11.38 -0.96
CA LEU A 224 -7.06 -11.39 -2.08
C LEU A 224 -5.84 -12.30 -1.80
N ALA A 225 -5.29 -12.26 -0.59
CA ALA A 225 -4.19 -13.14 -0.18
C ALA A 225 -4.58 -14.62 -0.25
N ARG A 226 -5.76 -14.95 0.26
CA ARG A 226 -6.28 -16.33 0.20
C ARG A 226 -6.52 -16.78 -1.24
N HIS A 227 -7.12 -15.94 -2.06
CA HIS A 227 -7.37 -16.23 -3.47
C HIS A 227 -6.07 -16.48 -4.24
N ARG A 228 -5.02 -15.70 -3.95
CA ARG A 228 -3.68 -15.87 -4.54
C ARG A 228 -2.86 -16.98 -3.89
N GLY A 229 -3.32 -17.58 -2.81
CA GLY A 229 -2.58 -18.58 -2.04
C GLY A 229 -1.31 -18.04 -1.41
N VAL A 230 -1.30 -16.76 -0.99
CA VAL A 230 -0.17 -16.14 -0.28
C VAL A 230 -0.14 -16.61 1.17
N SER A 231 1.03 -16.92 1.69
CA SER A 231 1.29 -17.42 3.04
C SER A 231 2.49 -16.73 3.70
N SER A 232 2.75 -17.03 4.97
CA SER A 232 3.90 -16.47 5.71
C SER A 232 5.27 -16.89 5.16
N THR A 233 5.33 -17.92 4.31
CA THR A 233 6.58 -18.33 3.67
C THR A 233 6.88 -17.56 2.38
N ASP A 234 5.99 -16.66 1.97
CA ASP A 234 6.15 -15.93 0.74
C ASP A 234 6.96 -14.64 0.88
N ARG A 235 7.56 -14.28 -0.24
CA ARG A 235 8.36 -13.07 -0.43
C ARG A 235 7.83 -12.35 -1.66
N ILE A 236 7.07 -11.27 -1.42
CA ILE A 236 6.30 -10.56 -2.44
C ILE A 236 7.11 -9.37 -2.93
N TYR A 237 7.51 -9.40 -4.20
CA TYR A 237 8.08 -8.22 -4.85
C TYR A 237 7.03 -7.45 -5.63
N SER A 238 7.06 -6.13 -5.49
CA SER A 238 6.34 -5.22 -6.38
C SER A 238 7.05 -3.87 -6.49
N PRO A 239 7.18 -3.32 -7.70
CA PRO A 239 7.67 -1.95 -7.90
C PRO A 239 6.59 -0.89 -7.61
N MET A 240 5.36 -1.31 -7.27
CA MET A 240 4.27 -0.39 -6.98
C MET A 240 4.57 0.45 -5.74
N PRO A 241 4.44 1.79 -5.83
CA PRO A 241 4.56 2.65 -4.66
C PRO A 241 3.54 2.28 -3.58
N PHE A 242 3.96 2.29 -2.31
CA PHE A 242 3.07 2.03 -1.18
C PHE A 242 1.96 3.09 -1.04
N PHE A 243 2.18 4.28 -1.56
CA PHE A 243 1.16 5.33 -1.60
C PHE A 243 0.07 5.11 -2.66
N TRP A 244 0.16 4.11 -3.53
CA TRP A 244 -0.92 3.68 -4.40
C TRP A 244 -1.77 2.62 -3.72
N VAL A 245 -3.07 2.59 -4.04
CA VAL A 245 -3.96 1.54 -3.52
C VAL A 245 -3.45 0.13 -3.84
N GLY A 246 -2.85 -0.08 -5.02
CA GLY A 246 -2.25 -1.37 -5.40
C GLY A 246 -1.06 -1.74 -4.50
N GLY A 247 -0.14 -0.81 -4.25
CA GLY A 247 0.99 -1.03 -3.34
C GLY A 247 0.53 -1.28 -1.91
N LEU A 248 -0.43 -0.49 -1.43
CA LEU A 248 -0.97 -0.65 -0.09
C LEU A 248 -1.71 -1.98 0.07
N THR A 249 -2.68 -2.28 -0.80
CA THR A 249 -3.57 -3.44 -0.61
C THR A 249 -2.94 -4.74 -1.08
N MET A 250 -2.29 -4.75 -2.28
CA MET A 250 -1.75 -5.98 -2.87
C MET A 250 -0.37 -6.36 -2.34
N VAL A 251 0.30 -5.46 -1.62
CA VAL A 251 1.65 -5.71 -1.11
C VAL A 251 1.68 -5.57 0.41
N VAL A 252 1.54 -4.35 0.94
CA VAL A 252 1.69 -4.08 2.38
C VAL A 252 0.64 -4.82 3.21
N LEU A 253 -0.63 -4.64 2.89
CA LEU A 253 -1.72 -5.28 3.64
C LEU A 253 -1.79 -6.80 3.43
N GLN A 254 -1.43 -7.31 2.24
CA GLN A 254 -1.31 -8.75 2.06
C GLN A 254 -0.20 -9.34 2.94
N ALA A 255 0.97 -8.72 2.97
CA ALA A 255 2.08 -9.16 3.81
C ALA A 255 1.69 -9.11 5.30
N LEU A 256 1.10 -8.00 5.75
CA LEU A 256 0.63 -7.85 7.12
C LEU A 256 -0.44 -8.89 7.49
N SER A 257 -1.34 -9.25 6.56
CA SER A 257 -2.40 -10.24 6.78
C SER A 257 -1.86 -11.67 6.85
N THR A 258 -0.81 -11.99 6.11
CA THR A 258 -0.32 -13.37 5.94
C THR A 258 0.97 -13.68 6.70
N GLY A 259 1.75 -12.68 7.08
CA GLY A 259 3.11 -12.83 7.58
C GLY A 259 4.17 -12.95 6.47
N ALA A 260 3.81 -12.72 5.21
CA ALA A 260 4.76 -12.71 4.09
C ALA A 260 5.72 -11.51 4.18
N ALA A 261 6.91 -11.65 3.58
CA ALA A 261 7.85 -10.55 3.44
C ALA A 261 7.54 -9.70 2.21
N VAL A 262 7.71 -8.39 2.32
CA VAL A 262 7.70 -7.43 1.21
C VAL A 262 9.12 -7.21 0.72
N LEU A 263 9.37 -7.42 -0.56
CA LEU A 263 10.60 -7.02 -1.23
C LEU A 263 10.35 -5.71 -1.96
N ALA A 264 11.10 -4.67 -1.65
CA ALA A 264 10.90 -3.35 -2.22
C ALA A 264 12.22 -2.67 -2.61
N GLN A 265 12.11 -1.69 -3.49
CA GLN A 265 13.18 -0.79 -3.90
C GLN A 265 12.65 0.63 -3.98
N ASP A 266 13.52 1.62 -3.77
CA ASP A 266 13.16 3.03 -3.89
C ASP A 266 12.77 3.39 -5.32
N VAL A 267 13.47 2.79 -6.29
CA VAL A 267 13.26 2.98 -7.73
C VAL A 267 13.43 1.66 -8.44
N PHE A 268 12.51 1.36 -9.33
CA PHE A 268 12.62 0.22 -10.22
C PHE A 268 13.73 0.42 -11.25
N GLU A 269 14.68 -0.54 -11.30
CA GLU A 269 15.65 -0.71 -12.37
C GLU A 269 15.78 -2.21 -12.64
N ALA A 270 15.66 -2.62 -13.91
CA ALA A 270 15.49 -4.03 -14.26
C ALA A 270 16.63 -4.94 -13.77
N GLY A 271 17.89 -4.52 -13.93
CA GLY A 271 19.05 -5.34 -13.57
C GLY A 271 19.19 -5.51 -12.05
N SER A 272 19.08 -4.44 -11.28
CA SER A 272 19.12 -4.49 -9.82
C SER A 272 17.93 -5.21 -9.24
N THR A 273 16.76 -5.04 -9.85
CA THR A 273 15.55 -5.78 -9.48
C THR A 273 15.74 -7.29 -9.66
N LEU A 274 16.24 -7.73 -10.80
CA LEU A 274 16.53 -9.15 -11.03
C LEU A 274 17.54 -9.71 -10.01
N ALA A 275 18.54 -8.92 -9.63
CA ALA A 275 19.50 -9.31 -8.58
C ALA A 275 18.83 -9.42 -7.19
N LEU A 276 17.92 -8.51 -6.86
CA LEU A 276 17.13 -8.58 -5.62
C LEU A 276 16.23 -9.84 -5.61
N LEU A 277 15.50 -10.09 -6.70
CA LEU A 277 14.59 -11.24 -6.81
C LEU A 277 15.31 -12.57 -6.60
N GLU A 278 16.48 -12.74 -7.21
CA GLU A 278 17.32 -13.94 -7.04
C GLU A 278 17.86 -14.04 -5.61
N ARG A 279 18.52 -12.99 -5.12
CA ARG A 279 19.15 -12.95 -3.79
C ARG A 279 18.14 -13.25 -2.69
N GLU A 280 16.97 -12.63 -2.76
CA GLU A 280 15.94 -12.77 -1.76
C GLU A 280 14.95 -13.89 -2.05
N ARG A 281 15.18 -14.67 -3.13
CA ARG A 281 14.32 -15.80 -3.52
C ARG A 281 12.84 -15.42 -3.57
N ALA A 282 12.53 -14.37 -4.32
CA ALA A 282 11.15 -13.90 -4.48
C ALA A 282 10.21 -15.03 -4.90
N THR A 283 9.03 -15.12 -4.30
CA THR A 283 8.03 -16.14 -4.60
C THR A 283 6.84 -15.60 -5.39
N PHE A 284 6.53 -14.32 -5.22
CA PHE A 284 5.52 -13.58 -5.97
C PHE A 284 6.11 -12.31 -6.58
N ILE A 285 5.88 -12.10 -7.88
CA ILE A 285 6.27 -10.87 -8.58
C ILE A 285 5.01 -10.20 -9.11
N SER A 286 4.58 -9.12 -8.45
CA SER A 286 3.40 -8.34 -8.82
C SER A 286 3.81 -7.01 -9.42
N CYS A 287 3.87 -6.91 -10.75
CA CYS A 287 4.26 -5.70 -11.46
C CYS A 287 3.34 -5.44 -12.67
N TRP A 288 3.41 -4.23 -13.20
CA TRP A 288 2.74 -3.89 -14.45
C TRP A 288 3.52 -4.41 -15.66
N ALA A 289 2.86 -4.53 -16.80
CA ALA A 289 3.40 -5.16 -18.01
C ALA A 289 4.75 -4.56 -18.45
N GLN A 290 4.91 -3.23 -18.37
CA GLN A 290 6.16 -2.57 -18.79
C GLN A 290 7.35 -2.96 -17.91
N ALA A 291 7.14 -3.12 -16.60
CA ALA A 291 8.20 -3.57 -15.68
C ALA A 291 8.54 -5.05 -15.91
N SER A 292 7.53 -5.89 -16.13
CA SER A 292 7.70 -7.29 -16.53
C SER A 292 8.56 -7.39 -17.79
N GLN A 293 8.19 -6.66 -18.84
CA GLN A 293 8.89 -6.66 -20.10
C GLN A 293 10.32 -6.16 -19.97
N ALA A 294 10.54 -5.06 -19.22
CA ALA A 294 11.89 -4.51 -19.00
C ALA A 294 12.82 -5.51 -18.29
N MET A 295 12.30 -6.32 -17.36
CA MET A 295 13.05 -7.40 -16.71
C MET A 295 13.30 -8.57 -17.66
N ALA A 296 12.29 -8.99 -18.43
CA ALA A 296 12.41 -10.10 -19.36
C ALA A 296 13.39 -9.81 -20.51
N ASP A 297 13.45 -8.57 -20.97
CA ASP A 297 14.37 -8.12 -22.03
C ASP A 297 15.79 -7.83 -21.51
N HIS A 298 16.00 -7.81 -20.19
CA HIS A 298 17.30 -7.53 -19.61
C HIS A 298 18.30 -8.68 -19.89
N PRO A 299 19.56 -8.40 -20.31
CA PRO A 299 20.55 -9.44 -20.69
C PRO A 299 20.92 -10.37 -19.53
N ASP A 300 20.64 -10.01 -18.30
CA ASP A 300 20.87 -10.84 -17.12
C ASP A 300 19.68 -11.74 -16.77
N PHE A 301 18.49 -11.55 -17.37
CA PHE A 301 17.31 -12.37 -17.04
C PHE A 301 17.58 -13.87 -17.14
N ALA A 302 18.16 -14.30 -18.27
CA ALA A 302 18.47 -15.72 -18.50
C ALA A 302 19.60 -16.30 -17.60
N LYS A 303 20.32 -15.42 -16.87
CA LYS A 303 21.42 -15.80 -15.97
C LYS A 303 20.97 -15.90 -14.52
N ARG A 304 19.78 -15.43 -14.19
CA ARG A 304 19.24 -15.39 -12.83
C ARG A 304 18.49 -16.65 -12.46
N ASP A 305 18.68 -17.11 -11.23
CA ASP A 305 17.86 -18.19 -10.67
C ASP A 305 16.57 -17.59 -10.07
N LEU A 306 15.50 -17.62 -10.86
CA LEU A 306 14.16 -17.23 -10.46
C LEU A 306 13.25 -18.45 -10.17
N SER A 307 13.83 -19.62 -9.92
CA SER A 307 13.09 -20.88 -9.68
C SER A 307 12.19 -20.87 -8.45
N SER A 308 12.40 -19.92 -7.52
CA SER A 308 11.54 -19.69 -6.37
C SER A 308 10.20 -19.03 -6.71
N VAL A 309 10.08 -18.39 -7.88
CA VAL A 309 8.86 -17.69 -8.28
C VAL A 309 7.74 -18.68 -8.56
N ARG A 310 6.63 -18.53 -7.84
CA ARG A 310 5.48 -19.42 -7.97
C ARG A 310 4.17 -18.72 -8.35
N GLY A 311 4.16 -17.39 -8.38
CA GLY A 311 2.98 -16.61 -8.71
C GLY A 311 3.27 -15.16 -9.02
N GLY A 312 2.24 -14.44 -9.44
CA GLY A 312 2.33 -13.02 -9.80
C GLY A 312 2.00 -12.75 -11.25
N THR A 313 2.38 -11.57 -11.73
CA THR A 313 2.05 -11.09 -13.08
C THR A 313 3.23 -11.16 -14.06
N MET A 314 4.43 -11.49 -13.60
CA MET A 314 5.60 -11.70 -14.47
C MET A 314 5.63 -13.15 -14.94
N LEU A 315 4.98 -13.42 -16.06
CA LEU A 315 4.79 -14.79 -16.58
C LEU A 315 6.10 -15.46 -17.00
N GLU A 316 7.06 -14.70 -17.50
CA GLU A 316 8.36 -15.18 -17.94
C GLU A 316 9.19 -15.78 -16.79
N ALA A 317 8.93 -15.34 -15.56
CA ALA A 317 9.57 -15.87 -14.35
C ALA A 317 8.86 -17.12 -13.80
N LEU A 318 7.61 -17.41 -14.24
CA LEU A 318 6.89 -18.58 -13.76
C LEU A 318 7.47 -19.86 -14.35
N PRO A 319 7.41 -21.00 -13.62
CA PRO A 319 7.70 -22.31 -14.16
C PRO A 319 6.86 -22.61 -15.41
N PRO A 320 7.40 -23.33 -16.41
CA PRO A 320 6.70 -23.56 -17.67
C PRO A 320 5.32 -24.22 -17.53
N ASP A 321 5.13 -25.08 -16.54
CA ASP A 321 3.87 -25.77 -16.24
C ASP A 321 2.82 -24.84 -15.61
N ARG A 322 3.23 -23.68 -15.13
CA ARG A 322 2.36 -22.63 -14.54
C ARG A 322 2.13 -21.45 -15.48
N ARG A 323 2.78 -21.44 -16.64
CA ARG A 323 2.54 -20.39 -17.66
C ARG A 323 1.24 -20.69 -18.38
N PRO A 324 0.46 -19.65 -18.73
CA PRO A 324 -0.66 -19.82 -19.64
C PRO A 324 -0.22 -20.52 -20.92
N ARG A 325 -1.01 -21.47 -21.40
CA ARG A 325 -0.71 -22.21 -22.62
C ARG A 325 -0.77 -21.34 -23.87
N GLU A 326 -1.55 -20.27 -23.81
CA GLU A 326 -1.68 -19.28 -24.88
C GLU A 326 -1.28 -17.91 -24.34
N PRO A 327 -0.49 -17.11 -25.08
CA PRO A 327 -0.03 -15.78 -24.66
C PRO A 327 -1.17 -14.82 -24.31
N ASP A 328 -2.34 -15.01 -24.94
CA ASP A 328 -3.53 -14.16 -24.74
C ASP A 328 -4.31 -14.50 -23.46
N LEU A 329 -3.96 -15.59 -22.77
CA LEU A 329 -4.56 -16.00 -21.50
C LEU A 329 -3.77 -15.47 -20.30
N MET A 330 -3.35 -14.21 -20.38
CA MET A 330 -2.69 -13.54 -19.27
C MET A 330 -3.60 -13.55 -18.03
N PRO A 331 -3.06 -13.79 -16.82
CA PRO A 331 -3.79 -13.50 -15.61
C PRO A 331 -4.13 -12.03 -15.62
N ASN A 332 -5.36 -11.72 -15.96
CA ASN A 332 -5.86 -10.37 -16.07
C ASN A 332 -6.62 -10.02 -14.80
N LEU A 333 -6.53 -8.80 -14.38
CA LEU A 333 -7.26 -8.29 -13.22
C LEU A 333 -7.74 -6.88 -13.49
N LEU A 334 -8.90 -6.54 -12.96
CA LEU A 334 -9.38 -5.18 -12.93
C LEU A 334 -9.43 -4.72 -11.48
N GLY A 335 -8.83 -3.57 -11.25
CA GLY A 335 -8.85 -2.89 -9.95
C GLY A 335 -8.99 -1.39 -10.15
N MET A 336 -9.52 -0.74 -9.13
CA MET A 336 -9.65 0.70 -9.10
C MET A 336 -9.46 1.20 -7.66
N THR A 337 -9.16 2.48 -7.53
CA THR A 337 -8.99 3.07 -6.20
C THR A 337 -10.27 2.96 -5.39
N GLU A 338 -11.42 3.15 -6.01
CA GLU A 338 -12.74 3.14 -5.37
C GLU A 338 -13.11 1.77 -4.77
N THR A 339 -12.56 0.68 -5.30
CA THR A 339 -12.77 -0.67 -4.76
C THR A 339 -11.67 -1.14 -3.80
N GLY A 340 -10.67 -0.28 -3.55
CA GLY A 340 -9.54 -0.62 -2.68
C GLY A 340 -8.51 -1.55 -3.33
N GLY A 341 -8.58 -1.78 -4.64
CA GLY A 341 -7.66 -2.65 -5.36
C GLY A 341 -8.37 -3.57 -6.37
N PRO A 342 -7.78 -4.73 -6.70
CA PRO A 342 -8.37 -5.70 -7.62
C PRO A 342 -9.73 -6.21 -7.12
N HIS A 343 -10.73 -6.15 -7.97
CA HIS A 343 -12.07 -6.63 -7.66
C HIS A 343 -12.58 -7.70 -8.62
N THR A 344 -11.90 -7.89 -9.76
CA THR A 344 -12.05 -9.06 -10.61
C THR A 344 -10.69 -9.68 -10.89
N MET A 345 -10.64 -10.97 -11.07
CA MET A 345 -9.44 -11.69 -11.47
C MET A 345 -9.80 -12.85 -12.40
N VAL A 346 -8.91 -13.12 -13.36
CA VAL A 346 -8.88 -14.37 -14.10
C VAL A 346 -7.92 -15.29 -13.35
N GLU A 347 -8.41 -16.45 -12.92
CA GLU A 347 -7.53 -17.56 -12.58
C GLU A 347 -6.91 -18.08 -13.88
N VAL A 348 -5.62 -18.50 -13.82
CA VAL A 348 -5.04 -19.21 -14.97
C VAL A 348 -5.85 -20.49 -15.17
N PRO A 349 -6.69 -20.57 -16.21
CA PRO A 349 -7.58 -21.72 -16.35
C PRO A 349 -6.79 -22.95 -16.75
N ASP A 350 -7.15 -24.10 -16.20
CA ASP A 350 -6.63 -25.40 -16.65
C ASP A 350 -7.00 -25.72 -18.11
N THR A 351 -8.02 -25.07 -18.61
CA THR A 351 -8.52 -25.17 -19.99
C THR A 351 -8.55 -23.78 -20.64
N PRO A 352 -8.28 -23.69 -21.97
CA PRO A 352 -8.36 -22.44 -22.70
C PRO A 352 -9.75 -21.80 -22.53
N LEU A 353 -9.75 -20.48 -22.28
CA LEU A 353 -11.00 -19.71 -22.27
C LEU A 353 -11.64 -19.74 -23.66
N PRO A 354 -12.97 -19.76 -23.74
CA PRO A 354 -13.68 -19.53 -24.99
C PRO A 354 -13.18 -18.23 -25.66
N PRO A 355 -13.07 -18.19 -27.00
CA PRO A 355 -12.55 -17.02 -27.73
C PRO A 355 -13.21 -15.69 -27.33
N GLU A 356 -14.48 -15.72 -26.99
CA GLU A 356 -15.28 -14.57 -26.55
C GLU A 356 -14.91 -14.06 -25.16
N LEU A 357 -14.18 -14.83 -24.35
CA LEU A 357 -13.72 -14.46 -23.01
C LEU A 357 -12.22 -14.13 -22.95
N ARG A 358 -11.51 -14.12 -24.07
CA ARG A 358 -10.05 -13.91 -24.10
C ARG A 358 -9.62 -12.56 -23.52
N ASP A 359 -10.42 -11.51 -23.73
CA ASP A 359 -10.17 -10.16 -23.20
C ASP A 359 -10.86 -9.91 -21.86
N SER A 360 -11.39 -10.94 -21.22
CA SER A 360 -12.08 -10.81 -19.93
C SER A 360 -11.10 -10.44 -18.80
N PHE A 361 -11.53 -9.55 -17.91
CA PHE A 361 -10.86 -9.28 -16.63
C PHE A 361 -11.22 -10.29 -15.53
N GLY A 362 -11.87 -11.38 -15.91
CA GLY A 362 -12.24 -12.46 -15.00
C GLY A 362 -13.57 -12.25 -14.30
N ILE A 363 -13.72 -12.91 -13.18
CA ILE A 363 -14.93 -12.88 -12.36
C ILE A 363 -14.77 -12.00 -11.13
N PRO A 364 -15.88 -11.46 -10.57
CA PRO A 364 -15.83 -10.74 -9.30
C PRO A 364 -15.19 -11.59 -8.20
N LEU A 365 -14.29 -10.98 -7.42
CA LEU A 365 -13.73 -11.62 -6.24
C LEU A 365 -14.83 -11.74 -5.17
N PRO A 366 -15.22 -12.96 -4.78
CA PRO A 366 -16.26 -13.15 -3.77
C PRO A 366 -15.92 -12.47 -2.44
N GLY A 367 -16.87 -11.72 -1.88
CA GLY A 367 -16.70 -11.00 -0.61
C GLY A 367 -15.95 -9.68 -0.69
N VAL A 368 -15.43 -9.28 -1.88
CA VAL A 368 -14.81 -7.97 -2.07
C VAL A 368 -15.84 -6.96 -2.55
N VAL A 369 -16.48 -7.23 -3.68
CA VAL A 369 -17.52 -6.38 -4.26
C VAL A 369 -18.65 -7.23 -4.86
N GLN A 370 -19.81 -6.62 -4.99
CA GLN A 370 -20.92 -7.14 -5.82
C GLN A 370 -21.00 -6.31 -7.09
N HIS A 371 -20.99 -6.99 -8.24
CA HIS A 371 -21.12 -6.35 -9.54
C HIS A 371 -22.57 -6.42 -10.01
N ARG A 372 -23.03 -5.32 -10.59
CA ARG A 372 -24.28 -5.25 -11.31
C ARG A 372 -24.03 -4.63 -12.68
N ILE A 373 -24.34 -5.37 -13.75
CA ILE A 373 -24.25 -4.88 -15.11
C ILE A 373 -25.62 -4.32 -15.48
N VAL A 374 -25.64 -3.08 -15.91
CA VAL A 374 -26.89 -2.41 -16.28
C VAL A 374 -26.75 -1.75 -17.64
N ASP A 375 -27.84 -1.67 -18.36
CA ASP A 375 -27.95 -0.81 -19.54
C ASP A 375 -27.79 0.65 -19.12
N PRO A 376 -26.87 1.42 -19.70
CA PRO A 376 -26.55 2.77 -19.23
C PRO A 376 -27.71 3.80 -19.48
N ALA A 377 -28.62 3.51 -20.40
CA ALA A 377 -29.71 4.41 -20.72
C ALA A 377 -30.94 4.14 -19.84
N SER A 378 -31.26 2.87 -19.57
CA SER A 378 -32.44 2.47 -18.80
C SER A 378 -32.17 2.15 -17.34
N GLY A 379 -30.91 1.85 -16.97
CA GLY A 379 -30.54 1.37 -15.62
C GLY A 379 -31.05 -0.05 -15.32
N VAL A 380 -31.64 -0.72 -16.30
CA VAL A 380 -32.12 -2.10 -16.15
C VAL A 380 -30.95 -3.06 -16.19
N GLU A 381 -31.00 -4.10 -15.36
CA GLU A 381 -29.99 -5.16 -15.33
C GLU A 381 -29.99 -5.93 -16.66
N ALA A 382 -28.77 -6.14 -17.19
CA ALA A 382 -28.55 -6.79 -18.47
C ALA A 382 -28.66 -8.32 -18.39
#